data_35e49a5e4fc1d544cef81641c189f27a
#
_entry.id   35e49a5e4fc1d544cef81641c189f27a
#
_cell.length_a   1.000
_cell.length_b   1.000
_cell.length_c   1.000
_cell.angle_alpha   90.00
_cell.angle_beta   90.00
_cell.angle_gamma   90.00
#
_symmetry.space_group_name_H-M   'P 1'
#
loop_
_entity.id
_entity.type
_entity.pdbx_description
1 polymer ?
#
loop_
_entity_poly.entity_id
_entity_poly.type
_entity_poly.pdbx_seq_one_letter_code
_entity_poly.pdbx_strand_id
1 'polypeptide(L)'
;MKLFTSKMLERLMSEQKKKSEGLLPEIIKRLIRSSCPDYSYLRAPEEDDIWAPGYDGIVDNGTKTPYVAQGTSVWEFGTNADSLEKINSDYGKRTTRPLGVKKSDTTFYLVVPKIWAYNISLTEWEAEHRDEWKAVYVYDASVLCDWLNSEPAVCAWLIQNYLENEAMEIDSVAHAWEQFVQRTNPPLNQAMFQIGREEQLEAFRKKVNEKICRVAAESRIEAYGFCLAALMQDSALAEQVTVVCSETTYHNLDSLCENAYFLLRFPYNGRVSGRNQTILCEGKGAAKKNVIRLLPQWKTQYLQALQE
;
A
#
# COMPACT_ATOMS: atom_id res chain seq x y z
N MET A 1 11.30 -2.41 14.24
CA MET A 1 10.02 -3.03 14.68
C MET A 1 9.28 -3.43 13.41
N LYS A 2 8.81 -4.68 13.28
CA LYS A 2 7.98 -5.06 12.12
C LYS A 2 6.55 -4.59 12.39
N LEU A 3 5.91 -3.94 11.41
CA LEU A 3 4.50 -3.54 11.48
C LEU A 3 3.58 -4.76 11.44
N PHE A 4 3.97 -5.75 10.65
CA PHE A 4 3.21 -6.97 10.42
C PHE A 4 4.10 -8.20 10.60
N THR A 5 3.57 -9.27 11.18
CA THR A 5 4.32 -10.51 11.42
C THR A 5 3.68 -11.70 10.71
N SER A 6 4.48 -12.72 10.40
CA SER A 6 3.99 -13.94 9.73
C SER A 6 2.85 -14.61 10.52
N LYS A 7 2.92 -14.59 11.85
CA LYS A 7 1.83 -15.12 12.72
C LYS A 7 0.54 -14.30 12.62
N MET A 8 0.64 -12.96 12.47
CA MET A 8 -0.53 -12.11 12.23
C MET A 8 -1.17 -12.46 10.91
N LEU A 9 -0.37 -12.65 9.84
CA LEU A 9 -0.87 -13.05 8.52
C LEU A 9 -1.56 -14.42 8.56
N GLU A 10 -0.92 -15.42 9.16
CA GLU A 10 -1.52 -16.76 9.31
C GLU A 10 -2.85 -16.72 10.08
N ARG A 11 -2.89 -15.99 11.21
CA ARG A 11 -4.11 -15.81 12.00
C ARG A 11 -5.20 -15.17 11.16
N LEU A 12 -4.90 -14.06 10.49
CA LEU A 12 -5.83 -13.35 9.63
C LEU A 12 -6.42 -14.28 8.56
N MET A 13 -5.58 -15.02 7.85
CA MET A 13 -6.01 -15.94 6.80
C MET A 13 -6.82 -17.13 7.33
N SER A 14 -6.52 -17.62 8.56
CA SER A 14 -7.26 -18.72 9.18
C SER A 14 -8.63 -18.29 9.74
N GLU A 15 -8.71 -17.12 10.35
CA GLU A 15 -9.96 -16.57 10.90
C GLU A 15 -10.95 -16.14 9.80
N GLN A 16 -10.45 -15.70 8.66
CA GLN A 16 -11.24 -15.21 7.52
C GLN A 16 -11.42 -16.27 6.41
N LYS A 17 -11.49 -17.56 6.75
CA LYS A 17 -11.43 -18.68 5.79
C LYS A 17 -12.30 -18.53 4.54
N LYS A 18 -13.53 -18.00 4.64
CA LYS A 18 -14.40 -17.72 3.49
C LYS A 18 -14.03 -16.42 2.73
N LYS A 19 -13.36 -15.49 3.40
CA LYS A 19 -12.91 -14.21 2.81
C LYS A 19 -11.46 -14.29 2.34
N SER A 20 -10.67 -15.27 2.82
CA SER A 20 -9.23 -15.40 2.50
C SER A 20 -8.97 -15.68 1.03
N GLU A 21 -9.90 -16.34 0.33
CA GLU A 21 -9.79 -16.61 -1.11
C GLU A 21 -9.81 -15.32 -1.93
N GLY A 22 -10.60 -14.31 -1.52
CA GLY A 22 -10.59 -12.98 -2.13
C GLY A 22 -9.54 -12.03 -1.54
N LEU A 23 -9.23 -12.17 -0.24
CA LEU A 23 -8.31 -11.28 0.46
C LEU A 23 -6.86 -11.43 -0.01
N LEU A 24 -6.37 -12.64 -0.24
CA LEU A 24 -4.99 -12.85 -0.69
C LEU A 24 -4.71 -12.23 -2.08
N PRO A 25 -5.56 -12.41 -3.11
CA PRO A 25 -5.44 -11.69 -4.37
C PRO A 25 -5.43 -10.16 -4.20
N GLU A 26 -6.30 -9.63 -3.32
CA GLU A 26 -6.35 -8.18 -3.06
C GLU A 26 -5.07 -7.66 -2.40
N ILE A 27 -4.52 -8.36 -1.41
CA ILE A 27 -3.22 -8.01 -0.80
C ILE A 27 -2.13 -7.97 -1.87
N ILE A 28 -2.00 -9.01 -2.68
CA ILE A 28 -0.97 -9.10 -3.73
C ILE A 28 -1.14 -7.98 -4.76
N LYS A 29 -2.38 -7.71 -5.18
CA LYS A 29 -2.68 -6.63 -6.12
C LYS A 29 -2.26 -5.26 -5.59
N ARG A 30 -2.56 -4.96 -4.30
CA ARG A 30 -2.14 -3.72 -3.65
C ARG A 30 -0.62 -3.62 -3.50
N LEU A 31 0.03 -4.71 -3.11
CA LEU A 31 1.48 -4.78 -3.00
C LEU A 31 2.16 -4.53 -4.36
N ILE A 32 1.67 -5.14 -5.44
CA ILE A 32 2.19 -4.91 -6.80
C ILE A 32 1.98 -3.45 -7.21
N ARG A 33 0.80 -2.88 -7.02
CA ARG A 33 0.51 -1.48 -7.35
C ARG A 33 1.41 -0.50 -6.59
N SER A 34 1.70 -0.79 -5.34
CA SER A 34 2.54 0.06 -4.49
C SER A 34 4.03 -0.04 -4.85
N SER A 35 4.54 -1.26 -5.10
CA SER A 35 5.97 -1.50 -5.30
C SER A 35 6.43 -1.53 -6.76
N CYS A 36 5.52 -1.60 -7.75
CA CYS A 36 5.84 -1.69 -9.18
C CYS A 36 5.27 -0.49 -9.94
N PRO A 37 5.96 0.66 -9.98
CA PRO A 37 5.42 1.87 -10.63
C PRO A 37 5.24 1.71 -12.14
N ASP A 38 5.97 0.79 -12.77
CA ASP A 38 6.02 0.60 -14.23
C ASP A 38 5.25 -0.64 -14.70
N TYR A 39 4.29 -1.16 -13.93
CA TYR A 39 3.48 -2.25 -14.44
C TYR A 39 2.57 -1.78 -15.58
N SER A 40 2.57 -2.52 -16.69
CA SER A 40 1.72 -2.21 -17.85
C SER A 40 0.43 -3.02 -17.86
N TYR A 41 0.42 -4.16 -17.17
CA TYR A 41 -0.73 -5.03 -17.05
C TYR A 41 -0.75 -5.69 -15.68
N LEU A 42 -1.92 -5.71 -15.04
CA LEU A 42 -2.15 -6.39 -13.77
C LEU A 42 -3.58 -6.96 -13.77
N ARG A 43 -3.68 -8.28 -13.79
CA ARG A 43 -4.92 -9.02 -13.58
C ARG A 43 -4.75 -9.89 -12.32
N ALA A 44 -5.58 -9.64 -11.35
CA ALA A 44 -5.83 -10.52 -10.20
C ALA A 44 -7.35 -10.53 -10.02
N PRO A 45 -8.03 -11.66 -10.29
CA PRO A 45 -9.49 -11.78 -10.13
C PRO A 45 -9.89 -11.47 -8.70
N GLU A 46 -11.04 -10.83 -8.54
CA GLU A 46 -11.64 -10.46 -7.26
C GLU A 46 -13.08 -10.98 -7.21
N GLU A 47 -13.62 -11.14 -6.01
CA GLU A 47 -15.00 -11.56 -5.78
C GLU A 47 -15.38 -12.84 -6.56
N ASP A 48 -16.44 -12.80 -7.35
CA ASP A 48 -16.95 -13.95 -8.11
C ASP A 48 -16.03 -14.40 -9.24
N ASP A 49 -15.14 -13.54 -9.73
CA ASP A 49 -14.19 -13.85 -10.81
C ASP A 49 -13.03 -14.75 -10.36
N ILE A 50 -12.83 -14.98 -9.06
CA ILE A 50 -11.79 -15.88 -8.53
C ILE A 50 -11.96 -17.34 -8.99
N TRP A 51 -13.17 -17.72 -9.39
CA TRP A 51 -13.49 -19.05 -9.90
C TRP A 51 -13.30 -19.19 -11.42
N ALA A 52 -12.93 -18.10 -12.12
CA ALA A 52 -12.70 -18.15 -13.56
C ALA A 52 -11.49 -19.04 -13.91
N PRO A 53 -11.58 -19.88 -14.96
CA PRO A 53 -10.43 -20.69 -15.38
C PRO A 53 -9.25 -19.82 -15.81
N GLY A 54 -8.09 -20.03 -15.23
CA GLY A 54 -6.89 -19.25 -15.58
C GLY A 54 -5.84 -19.29 -14.49
N TYR A 55 -4.89 -18.36 -14.57
CA TYR A 55 -4.01 -18.02 -13.47
C TYR A 55 -4.74 -17.10 -12.48
N ASP A 56 -4.42 -17.22 -11.20
CA ASP A 56 -4.94 -16.34 -10.16
C ASP A 56 -4.37 -14.92 -10.27
N GLY A 57 -3.27 -14.74 -11.00
CA GLY A 57 -2.72 -13.43 -11.35
C GLY A 57 -1.85 -13.47 -12.59
N ILE A 58 -1.84 -12.36 -13.34
CA ILE A 58 -0.91 -12.12 -14.45
C ILE A 58 -0.43 -10.68 -14.34
N VAL A 59 0.89 -10.48 -14.42
CA VAL A 59 1.52 -9.17 -14.28
C VAL A 59 2.58 -8.99 -15.36
N ASP A 60 2.54 -7.85 -16.05
CA ASP A 60 3.64 -7.37 -16.89
C ASP A 60 4.28 -6.16 -16.21
N ASN A 61 5.52 -6.35 -15.74
CA ASN A 61 6.26 -5.34 -15.00
C ASN A 61 7.47 -4.83 -15.79
N GLY A 62 7.56 -3.51 -15.96
CA GLY A 62 8.62 -2.87 -16.75
C GLY A 62 9.98 -2.90 -16.07
N THR A 63 10.01 -2.84 -14.72
CA THR A 63 11.24 -2.74 -13.94
C THR A 63 11.27 -3.80 -12.83
N LYS A 64 12.39 -4.51 -12.67
CA LYS A 64 12.57 -5.46 -11.56
C LYS A 64 12.51 -4.74 -10.21
N THR A 65 11.71 -5.27 -9.30
CA THR A 65 11.68 -4.88 -7.88
C THR A 65 12.23 -6.01 -7.00
N PRO A 66 12.40 -5.81 -5.68
CA PRO A 66 12.80 -6.90 -4.78
C PRO A 66 11.85 -8.10 -4.78
N TYR A 67 10.56 -7.87 -5.09
CA TYR A 67 9.52 -8.90 -5.01
C TYR A 67 8.89 -9.27 -6.36
N VAL A 68 9.03 -8.46 -7.40
CA VAL A 68 8.44 -8.74 -8.72
C VAL A 68 9.49 -8.65 -9.80
N ALA A 69 9.65 -9.73 -10.56
CA ALA A 69 10.59 -9.80 -11.67
C ALA A 69 10.17 -8.84 -12.80
N GLN A 70 11.15 -8.42 -13.61
CA GLN A 70 10.88 -7.71 -14.86
C GLN A 70 10.32 -8.66 -15.91
N GLY A 71 9.32 -8.20 -16.67
CA GLY A 71 8.63 -8.90 -17.74
C GLY A 71 7.35 -9.58 -17.24
N THR A 72 6.86 -10.53 -18.02
CA THR A 72 5.63 -11.26 -17.72
C THR A 72 5.82 -12.23 -16.56
N SER A 73 4.91 -12.20 -15.62
CA SER A 73 4.81 -13.18 -14.53
C SER A 73 3.39 -13.69 -14.37
N VAL A 74 3.25 -14.92 -13.92
CA VAL A 74 1.98 -15.59 -13.59
C VAL A 74 2.00 -16.03 -12.15
N TRP A 75 0.83 -15.99 -11.50
CA TRP A 75 0.68 -16.16 -10.07
C TRP A 75 -0.41 -17.17 -9.76
N GLU A 76 -0.14 -18.06 -8.81
CA GLU A 76 -1.12 -18.99 -8.22
C GLU A 76 -1.17 -18.78 -6.71
N PHE A 77 -2.38 -18.76 -6.15
CA PHE A 77 -2.62 -18.45 -4.74
C PHE A 77 -3.16 -19.68 -4.02
N GLY A 78 -2.41 -20.16 -3.01
CA GLY A 78 -2.77 -21.31 -2.20
C GLY A 78 -3.25 -20.89 -0.81
N THR A 79 -4.55 -20.95 -0.54
CA THR A 79 -5.14 -20.64 0.79
C THR A 79 -5.45 -21.89 1.63
N ASN A 80 -5.26 -23.10 1.07
CA ASN A 80 -5.62 -24.37 1.69
C ASN A 80 -4.70 -24.81 2.84
N ALA A 81 -5.17 -25.79 3.62
CA ALA A 81 -4.48 -26.26 4.82
C ALA A 81 -3.15 -26.96 4.51
N ASP A 82 -3.06 -27.75 3.45
CA ASP A 82 -1.83 -28.42 2.99
C ASP A 82 -1.17 -27.62 1.87
N SER A 83 -0.26 -26.73 2.27
CA SER A 83 0.36 -25.79 1.35
C SER A 83 1.34 -26.46 0.37
N LEU A 84 2.12 -27.48 0.80
CA LEU A 84 3.12 -28.13 -0.08
C LEU A 84 2.46 -28.98 -1.16
N GLU A 85 1.43 -29.75 -0.79
CA GLU A 85 0.68 -30.54 -1.78
C GLU A 85 -0.01 -29.62 -2.79
N LYS A 86 -0.59 -28.53 -2.34
CA LYS A 86 -1.21 -27.53 -3.21
C LYS A 86 -0.20 -26.90 -4.16
N ILE A 87 0.97 -26.47 -3.65
CA ILE A 87 2.06 -25.90 -4.45
C ILE A 87 2.49 -26.89 -5.55
N ASN A 88 2.78 -28.13 -5.18
CA ASN A 88 3.18 -29.17 -6.13
C ASN A 88 2.10 -29.44 -7.19
N SER A 89 0.84 -29.49 -6.78
CA SER A 89 -0.31 -29.67 -7.67
C SER A 89 -0.44 -28.52 -8.66
N ASP A 90 -0.40 -27.28 -8.20
CA ASP A 90 -0.57 -26.09 -9.05
C ASP A 90 0.63 -25.91 -9.97
N TYR A 91 1.86 -26.12 -9.48
CA TYR A 91 3.04 -26.14 -10.30
C TYR A 91 2.93 -27.18 -11.42
N GLY A 92 2.61 -28.42 -11.10
CA GLY A 92 2.48 -29.50 -12.08
C GLY A 92 1.39 -29.23 -13.12
N LYS A 93 0.22 -28.73 -12.71
CA LYS A 93 -0.85 -28.35 -13.64
C LYS A 93 -0.42 -27.27 -14.62
N ARG A 94 0.19 -26.19 -14.14
CA ARG A 94 0.57 -25.04 -14.97
C ARG A 94 1.77 -25.35 -15.84
N THR A 95 2.72 -26.15 -15.35
CA THR A 95 3.87 -26.60 -16.11
C THR A 95 3.48 -27.52 -17.27
N THR A 96 2.51 -28.42 -17.04
CA THR A 96 1.95 -29.30 -18.06
C THR A 96 1.05 -28.54 -19.04
N ARG A 97 0.26 -27.55 -18.54
CA ARG A 97 -0.67 -26.75 -19.35
C ARG A 97 -0.51 -25.26 -19.06
N PRO A 98 0.44 -24.56 -19.71
CA PRO A 98 0.81 -23.18 -19.40
C PRO A 98 -0.16 -22.12 -19.95
N LEU A 99 -1.39 -22.47 -20.33
CA LEU A 99 -2.48 -21.56 -20.69
C LEU A 99 -2.09 -20.41 -21.66
N GLY A 100 -1.23 -20.68 -22.62
CA GLY A 100 -0.86 -19.73 -23.67
C GLY A 100 0.35 -18.85 -23.35
N VAL A 101 0.94 -18.91 -22.14
CA VAL A 101 2.20 -18.23 -21.85
C VAL A 101 3.40 -19.10 -22.25
N LYS A 102 4.50 -18.45 -22.66
CA LYS A 102 5.75 -19.13 -22.99
C LYS A 102 6.59 -19.24 -21.72
N LYS A 103 6.72 -20.46 -21.18
CA LYS A 103 7.40 -20.74 -19.91
C LYS A 103 8.82 -20.17 -19.83
N SER A 104 9.61 -20.29 -20.90
CA SER A 104 10.99 -19.76 -20.95
C SER A 104 11.08 -18.23 -20.78
N ASP A 105 10.00 -17.50 -21.03
CA ASP A 105 9.95 -16.03 -20.98
C ASP A 105 9.15 -15.52 -19.78
N THR A 106 8.50 -16.42 -19.04
CA THR A 106 7.55 -16.09 -17.97
C THR A 106 8.07 -16.54 -16.61
N THR A 107 8.01 -15.66 -15.62
CA THR A 107 8.29 -15.97 -14.20
C THR A 107 7.04 -16.54 -13.55
N PHE A 108 7.16 -17.61 -12.78
CA PHE A 108 6.05 -18.25 -12.08
C PHE A 108 6.15 -18.00 -10.56
N TYR A 109 5.10 -17.45 -9.97
CA TYR A 109 4.96 -17.22 -8.54
C TYR A 109 3.89 -18.11 -7.94
N LEU A 110 4.25 -18.77 -6.85
CA LEU A 110 3.35 -19.55 -5.99
C LEU A 110 3.29 -18.86 -4.64
N VAL A 111 2.10 -18.46 -4.21
CA VAL A 111 1.91 -17.66 -2.99
C VAL A 111 1.09 -18.43 -1.99
N VAL A 112 1.67 -18.66 -0.80
CA VAL A 112 1.00 -19.34 0.32
C VAL A 112 1.16 -18.52 1.60
N PRO A 113 0.09 -18.01 2.21
CA PRO A 113 0.15 -17.14 3.38
C PRO A 113 0.36 -17.94 4.69
N LYS A 114 1.28 -18.91 4.66
CA LYS A 114 1.68 -19.74 5.80
C LYS A 114 3.19 -19.80 5.89
N ILE A 115 3.71 -19.97 7.10
CA ILE A 115 5.14 -20.16 7.32
C ILE A 115 5.56 -21.51 6.69
N TRP A 116 6.63 -21.46 5.91
CA TRP A 116 7.22 -22.66 5.29
C TRP A 116 7.87 -23.53 6.35
N ALA A 117 7.25 -24.62 6.72
CA ALA A 117 7.68 -25.52 7.77
C ALA A 117 7.77 -26.97 7.27
N TYR A 118 8.47 -27.18 6.16
CA TYR A 118 8.66 -28.50 5.53
C TYR A 118 10.11 -28.97 5.60
N ASN A 119 10.35 -30.24 5.30
CA ASN A 119 11.68 -30.84 5.33
C ASN A 119 12.59 -30.39 4.18
N ILE A 120 12.05 -29.72 3.18
CA ILE A 120 12.76 -29.07 2.08
C ILE A 120 12.69 -27.55 2.29
N SER A 121 13.78 -26.83 2.12
CA SER A 121 13.78 -25.36 2.18
C SER A 121 13.13 -24.76 0.93
N LEU A 122 12.63 -23.51 1.01
CA LEU A 122 12.09 -22.78 -0.14
C LEU A 122 13.11 -22.73 -1.30
N THR A 123 14.36 -22.40 -0.97
CA THR A 123 15.43 -22.27 -1.95
C THR A 123 15.75 -23.60 -2.64
N GLU A 124 15.70 -24.72 -1.93
CA GLU A 124 15.89 -26.05 -2.51
C GLU A 124 14.71 -26.39 -3.41
N TRP A 125 13.48 -26.18 -2.97
CA TRP A 125 12.30 -26.43 -3.78
C TRP A 125 12.31 -25.60 -5.08
N GLU A 126 12.63 -24.31 -5.00
CA GLU A 126 12.74 -23.42 -6.15
C GLU A 126 13.87 -23.87 -7.10
N ALA A 127 14.99 -24.35 -6.56
CA ALA A 127 16.11 -24.85 -7.34
C ALA A 127 15.78 -26.12 -8.13
N GLU A 128 14.97 -27.02 -7.56
CA GLU A 128 14.51 -28.25 -8.23
C GLU A 128 13.55 -27.97 -9.39
N HIS A 129 12.85 -26.80 -9.38
CA HIS A 129 11.78 -26.48 -10.32
C HIS A 129 12.14 -25.35 -11.32
N ARG A 130 13.34 -24.78 -11.25
CA ARG A 130 13.71 -23.57 -12.02
C ARG A 130 13.85 -23.77 -13.52
N ASP A 131 14.15 -24.99 -14.00
CA ASP A 131 14.56 -25.22 -15.40
C ASP A 131 13.41 -25.24 -16.40
N GLU A 132 12.17 -25.30 -15.91
CA GLU A 132 10.99 -25.35 -16.78
C GLU A 132 10.38 -23.97 -17.08
N TRP A 133 10.65 -22.98 -16.24
CA TRP A 133 10.18 -21.60 -16.36
C TRP A 133 11.37 -20.65 -16.43
N LYS A 134 11.15 -19.40 -16.83
CA LYS A 134 12.20 -18.36 -16.75
C LYS A 134 12.76 -18.23 -15.33
N ALA A 135 11.90 -18.29 -14.35
CA ALA A 135 12.19 -18.43 -12.92
C ALA A 135 10.94 -18.92 -12.19
N VAL A 136 11.12 -19.56 -11.04
CA VAL A 136 10.03 -19.96 -10.13
C VAL A 136 10.32 -19.42 -8.75
N TYR A 137 9.33 -18.82 -8.11
CA TYR A 137 9.41 -18.30 -6.74
C TYR A 137 8.22 -18.76 -5.91
N VAL A 138 8.49 -19.09 -4.65
CA VAL A 138 7.46 -19.39 -3.66
C VAL A 138 7.47 -18.31 -2.59
N TYR A 139 6.35 -17.63 -2.41
CA TYR A 139 6.15 -16.61 -1.40
C TYR A 139 5.34 -17.18 -0.25
N ASP A 140 6.02 -17.50 0.84
CA ASP A 140 5.42 -17.91 2.11
C ASP A 140 5.02 -16.70 2.96
N ALA A 141 4.46 -16.95 4.14
CA ALA A 141 4.08 -15.89 5.07
C ALA A 141 5.26 -14.98 5.48
N SER A 142 6.49 -15.49 5.47
CA SER A 142 7.67 -14.70 5.85
C SER A 142 8.03 -13.70 4.76
N VAL A 143 8.08 -14.15 3.50
CA VAL A 143 8.35 -13.28 2.34
C VAL A 143 7.23 -12.25 2.16
N LEU A 144 5.97 -12.68 2.30
CA LEU A 144 4.81 -11.77 2.24
C LEU A 144 4.86 -10.70 3.32
N CYS A 145 5.23 -11.05 4.55
CA CYS A 145 5.36 -10.09 5.62
C CYS A 145 6.53 -9.13 5.45
N ASP A 146 7.65 -9.58 4.88
CA ASP A 146 8.74 -8.68 4.54
C ASP A 146 8.32 -7.69 3.44
N TRP A 147 7.56 -8.14 2.44
CA TRP A 147 6.98 -7.26 1.42
C TRP A 147 5.95 -6.27 2.01
N LEU A 148 5.00 -6.75 2.84
CA LEU A 148 4.06 -5.88 3.55
C LEU A 148 4.76 -4.82 4.40
N ASN A 149 5.83 -5.19 5.13
CA ASN A 149 6.57 -4.22 5.95
C ASN A 149 7.35 -3.19 5.13
N SER A 150 7.66 -3.47 3.85
CA SER A 150 8.24 -2.47 2.94
C SER A 150 7.20 -1.53 2.35
N GLU A 151 5.91 -1.89 2.42
CA GLU A 151 4.77 -1.14 1.86
C GLU A 151 3.79 -0.71 2.98
N PRO A 152 4.15 0.29 3.80
CA PRO A 152 3.42 0.64 5.02
C PRO A 152 1.98 1.09 4.78
N ALA A 153 1.65 1.64 3.60
CA ALA A 153 0.29 2.01 3.23
C ALA A 153 -0.61 0.78 3.05
N VAL A 154 -0.07 -0.29 2.43
CA VAL A 154 -0.78 -1.57 2.30
C VAL A 154 -0.96 -2.23 3.66
N CYS A 155 0.07 -2.16 4.53
CA CYS A 155 -0.03 -2.59 5.92
C CYS A 155 -1.15 -1.85 6.67
N ALA A 156 -1.19 -0.52 6.57
CA ALA A 156 -2.21 0.30 7.24
C ALA A 156 -3.62 -0.09 6.78
N TRP A 157 -3.81 -0.23 5.46
CA TRP A 157 -5.08 -0.69 4.90
C TRP A 157 -5.48 -2.07 5.44
N LEU A 158 -4.56 -3.05 5.44
CA LEU A 158 -4.84 -4.41 5.89
C LEU A 158 -5.24 -4.46 7.35
N ILE A 159 -4.54 -3.72 8.21
CA ILE A 159 -4.80 -3.67 9.64
C ILE A 159 -6.16 -3.04 9.92
N GLN A 160 -6.47 -1.92 9.28
CA GLN A 160 -7.73 -1.20 9.52
C GLN A 160 -8.96 -1.96 9.07
N ASN A 161 -8.87 -2.71 7.98
CA ASN A 161 -10.04 -3.40 7.44
C ASN A 161 -10.25 -4.80 8.03
N TYR A 162 -9.20 -5.41 8.59
CA TYR A 162 -9.24 -6.83 8.96
C TYR A 162 -8.71 -7.17 10.35
N LEU A 163 -7.99 -6.25 11.03
CA LEU A 163 -7.47 -6.47 12.38
C LEU A 163 -8.09 -5.46 13.34
N GLU A 164 -9.26 -5.79 13.86
CA GLU A 164 -9.95 -4.97 14.86
C GLU A 164 -9.08 -4.80 16.12
N ASN A 165 -8.99 -3.55 16.64
CA ASN A 165 -8.41 -3.19 17.93
C ASN A 165 -6.88 -3.23 18.12
N GLU A 166 -6.06 -3.33 17.10
CA GLU A 166 -4.64 -3.04 17.29
C GLU A 166 -4.39 -1.53 17.20
N ALA A 167 -3.99 -0.91 18.31
CA ALA A 167 -3.61 0.50 18.36
C ALA A 167 -2.33 0.72 17.54
N MET A 168 -2.50 0.90 16.23
CA MET A 168 -1.39 1.16 15.33
C MET A 168 -1.17 2.65 15.22
N GLU A 169 0.10 3.04 15.26
CA GLU A 169 0.51 4.44 15.09
C GLU A 169 0.64 4.83 13.61
N ILE A 170 -0.02 4.10 12.73
CA ILE A 170 -0.17 4.37 11.30
C ILE A 170 -1.63 4.31 10.89
N ASP A 171 -1.97 5.01 9.80
CA ASP A 171 -3.34 5.10 9.31
C ASP A 171 -3.34 5.21 7.77
N SER A 172 -4.42 4.81 7.11
CA SER A 172 -4.64 5.14 5.71
C SER A 172 -5.19 6.57 5.57
N VAL A 173 -5.02 7.17 4.41
CA VAL A 173 -5.56 8.51 4.12
C VAL A 173 -7.08 8.51 4.24
N ALA A 174 -7.75 7.47 3.74
CA ALA A 174 -9.21 7.37 3.76
C ALA A 174 -9.76 7.33 5.19
N HIS A 175 -9.20 6.46 6.05
CA HIS A 175 -9.64 6.35 7.44
C HIS A 175 -9.28 7.61 8.25
N ALA A 176 -8.07 8.16 8.04
CA ALA A 176 -7.68 9.42 8.68
C ALA A 176 -8.59 10.58 8.27
N TRP A 177 -9.05 10.64 7.01
CA TRP A 177 -10.03 11.60 6.54
C TRP A 177 -11.39 11.39 7.23
N GLU A 178 -11.89 10.17 7.27
CA GLU A 178 -13.15 9.85 7.94
C GLU A 178 -13.13 10.27 9.41
N GLN A 179 -12.12 9.87 10.15
CA GLN A 179 -11.93 10.29 11.54
C GLN A 179 -11.80 11.82 11.71
N PHE A 180 -11.18 12.48 10.73
CA PHE A 180 -10.98 13.92 10.78
C PHE A 180 -12.29 14.69 10.60
N VAL A 181 -13.12 14.30 9.62
CA VAL A 181 -14.36 15.02 9.31
C VAL A 181 -15.47 14.78 10.32
N GLN A 182 -15.50 13.61 10.96
CA GLN A 182 -16.49 13.29 12.00
C GLN A 182 -16.33 14.07 13.32
N ARG A 183 -15.28 14.89 13.46
CA ARG A 183 -15.07 15.74 14.64
C ARG A 183 -16.05 16.89 14.77
N THR A 184 -16.81 17.16 13.73
CA THR A 184 -17.82 18.23 13.69
C THR A 184 -19.18 17.67 13.31
N ASN A 185 -20.23 18.40 13.68
CA ASN A 185 -21.60 18.10 13.27
C ASN A 185 -22.21 19.38 12.67
N PRO A 186 -22.53 19.43 11.37
CA PRO A 186 -22.34 18.37 10.38
C PRO A 186 -20.85 18.05 10.11
N PRO A 187 -20.54 16.87 9.53
CA PRO A 187 -19.19 16.52 9.16
C PRO A 187 -18.59 17.50 8.14
N LEU A 188 -17.29 17.72 8.22
CA LEU A 188 -16.57 18.56 7.26
C LEU A 188 -16.55 17.88 5.88
N ASN A 189 -16.59 18.66 4.80
CA ASN A 189 -16.41 18.14 3.44
C ASN A 189 -15.08 18.61 2.84
N GLN A 190 -14.66 18.01 1.72
CA GLN A 190 -13.39 18.33 1.06
C GLN A 190 -13.36 19.77 0.54
N ALA A 191 -14.48 20.27 0.00
CA ALA A 191 -14.60 21.61 -0.55
C ALA A 191 -14.24 22.68 0.48
N MET A 192 -14.55 22.46 1.76
CA MET A 192 -14.21 23.40 2.86
C MET A 192 -12.71 23.65 3.01
N PHE A 193 -11.85 22.76 2.54
CA PHE A 193 -10.39 22.93 2.59
C PHE A 193 -9.80 23.42 1.27
N GLN A 194 -10.52 23.30 0.17
CA GLN A 194 -10.00 23.48 -1.18
C GLN A 194 -10.49 24.76 -1.87
N ILE A 195 -11.72 25.19 -1.57
CA ILE A 195 -12.33 26.33 -2.25
C ILE A 195 -11.49 27.60 -2.06
N GLY A 196 -11.19 28.29 -3.15
CA GLY A 196 -10.30 29.48 -3.18
C GLY A 196 -8.82 29.15 -2.93
N ARG A 197 -8.42 27.88 -3.10
CA ARG A 197 -7.04 27.40 -2.92
C ARG A 197 -6.56 26.53 -4.07
N GLU A 198 -7.05 26.79 -5.27
CA GLU A 198 -6.76 26.03 -6.48
C GLU A 198 -5.26 26.05 -6.83
N GLU A 199 -4.59 27.22 -6.64
CA GLU A 199 -3.15 27.35 -6.83
C GLU A 199 -2.35 26.52 -5.83
N GLN A 200 -2.80 26.48 -4.55
CA GLN A 200 -2.16 25.69 -3.49
C GLN A 200 -2.36 24.20 -3.73
N LEU A 201 -3.53 23.81 -4.23
CA LEU A 201 -3.82 22.42 -4.59
C LEU A 201 -2.93 21.96 -5.75
N GLU A 202 -2.79 22.78 -6.78
CA GLU A 202 -1.88 22.48 -7.89
C GLU A 202 -0.41 22.44 -7.44
N ALA A 203 0.00 23.34 -6.56
CA ALA A 203 1.33 23.32 -5.96
C ALA A 203 1.56 22.05 -5.12
N PHE A 204 0.55 21.58 -4.40
CA PHE A 204 0.60 20.35 -3.63
C PHE A 204 0.79 19.13 -4.54
N ARG A 205 -0.01 19.00 -5.60
CA ARG A 205 0.11 17.91 -6.59
C ARG A 205 1.50 17.80 -7.21
N LYS A 206 2.17 18.95 -7.44
CA LYS A 206 3.54 18.96 -7.95
C LYS A 206 4.57 18.58 -6.90
N LYS A 207 4.39 19.04 -5.65
CA LYS A 207 5.39 18.90 -4.60
C LYS A 207 5.24 17.64 -3.76
N VAL A 208 4.12 16.96 -3.80
CA VAL A 208 3.92 15.72 -3.02
C VAL A 208 4.92 14.62 -3.39
N ASN A 209 5.41 14.64 -4.63
CA ASN A 209 6.45 13.72 -5.12
C ASN A 209 7.89 14.17 -4.78
N GLU A 210 8.07 15.37 -4.22
CA GLU A 210 9.38 15.80 -3.71
C GLU A 210 9.68 15.10 -2.38
N LYS A 211 10.96 14.97 -2.04
CA LYS A 211 11.37 14.33 -0.77
C LYS A 211 10.81 15.02 0.47
N ILE A 212 10.48 16.31 0.37
CA ILE A 212 9.83 17.06 1.45
C ILE A 212 8.76 17.97 0.84
N CYS A 213 7.51 17.71 1.16
CA CYS A 213 6.38 18.60 0.88
C CYS A 213 5.93 19.27 2.18
N ARG A 214 6.01 20.62 2.25
CA ARG A 214 5.58 21.39 3.42
C ARG A 214 4.33 22.18 3.10
N VAL A 215 3.30 22.03 3.94
CA VAL A 215 2.05 22.80 3.86
C VAL A 215 1.86 23.54 5.16
N ALA A 216 1.64 24.84 5.10
CA ALA A 216 1.41 25.71 6.26
C ALA A 216 0.08 26.47 6.12
N ALA A 217 -0.64 26.59 7.24
CA ALA A 217 -1.88 27.34 7.36
C ALA A 217 -1.88 28.19 8.64
N GLU A 218 -3.00 28.85 8.98
CA GLU A 218 -3.16 29.51 10.27
C GLU A 218 -3.03 28.51 11.44
N SER A 219 -3.51 27.27 11.23
CA SER A 219 -3.29 26.18 12.17
C SER A 219 -2.72 24.93 11.45
N ARG A 220 -1.97 24.11 12.21
CA ARG A 220 -1.48 22.82 11.69
C ARG A 220 -2.62 21.86 11.35
N ILE A 221 -3.73 21.94 12.09
CA ILE A 221 -4.93 21.11 11.85
C ILE A 221 -5.56 21.47 10.50
N GLU A 222 -5.60 22.74 10.14
CA GLU A 222 -6.09 23.18 8.83
C GLU A 222 -5.18 22.69 7.70
N ALA A 223 -3.85 22.81 7.87
CA ALA A 223 -2.90 22.27 6.90
C ALA A 223 -3.04 20.75 6.73
N TYR A 224 -3.27 20.03 7.82
CA TYR A 224 -3.50 18.59 7.80
C TYR A 224 -4.80 18.22 7.07
N GLY A 225 -5.91 18.91 7.38
CA GLY A 225 -7.19 18.72 6.69
C GLY A 225 -7.11 18.99 5.20
N PHE A 226 -6.38 20.05 4.79
CA PHE A 226 -6.12 20.33 3.39
C PHE A 226 -5.33 19.19 2.71
N CYS A 227 -4.26 18.69 3.35
CA CYS A 227 -3.47 17.58 2.80
C CYS A 227 -4.33 16.31 2.63
N LEU A 228 -5.14 15.95 3.62
CA LEU A 228 -6.06 14.83 3.51
C LEU A 228 -7.08 15.03 2.38
N ALA A 229 -7.73 16.20 2.31
CA ALA A 229 -8.69 16.51 1.27
C ALA A 229 -8.07 16.50 -0.14
N ALA A 230 -6.83 16.98 -0.27
CA ALA A 230 -6.10 16.95 -1.54
C ALA A 230 -5.72 15.52 -1.97
N LEU A 231 -5.27 14.68 -1.03
CA LEU A 231 -4.96 13.28 -1.29
C LEU A 231 -6.21 12.47 -1.67
N MET A 232 -7.34 12.73 -1.01
CA MET A 232 -8.61 12.05 -1.33
C MET A 232 -9.14 12.32 -2.74
N GLN A 233 -8.64 13.34 -3.46
CA GLN A 233 -8.97 13.57 -4.87
C GLN A 233 -8.20 12.66 -5.84
N ASP A 234 -7.11 12.06 -5.38
CA ASP A 234 -6.28 11.13 -6.16
C ASP A 234 -6.22 9.80 -5.42
N SER A 235 -7.11 8.88 -5.77
CA SER A 235 -7.23 7.58 -5.10
C SER A 235 -5.93 6.76 -5.22
N ALA A 236 -5.23 6.84 -6.34
CA ALA A 236 -3.99 6.11 -6.56
C ALA A 236 -2.87 6.61 -5.64
N LEU A 237 -2.77 7.92 -5.45
CA LEU A 237 -1.82 8.51 -4.51
C LEU A 237 -2.24 8.29 -3.05
N ALA A 238 -3.54 8.39 -2.74
CA ALA A 238 -4.06 8.14 -1.40
C ALA A 238 -3.76 6.72 -0.91
N GLU A 239 -3.80 5.72 -1.81
CA GLU A 239 -3.45 4.33 -1.50
C GLU A 239 -1.95 4.11 -1.25
N GLN A 240 -1.07 5.03 -1.66
CA GLN A 240 0.37 4.97 -1.43
C GLN A 240 0.83 5.72 -0.19
N VAL A 241 0.03 6.68 0.31
CA VAL A 241 0.40 7.51 1.45
C VAL A 241 0.00 6.86 2.76
N THR A 242 0.95 6.75 3.67
CA THR A 242 0.74 6.34 5.07
C THR A 242 0.66 7.57 5.96
N VAL A 243 -0.42 7.70 6.71
CA VAL A 243 -0.52 8.69 7.78
C VAL A 243 0.19 8.14 9.02
N VAL A 244 1.17 8.87 9.52
CA VAL A 244 1.97 8.45 10.69
C VAL A 244 1.60 9.31 11.89
N CYS A 245 1.30 8.65 13.02
CA CYS A 245 0.71 9.30 14.19
C CYS A 245 1.74 9.69 15.27
N SER A 246 2.96 9.09 15.25
CA SER A 246 4.01 9.42 16.22
C SER A 246 5.39 9.56 15.60
N GLU A 247 6.26 10.33 16.27
CA GLU A 247 7.64 10.55 15.83
C GLU A 247 8.47 9.28 15.88
N THR A 248 8.26 8.43 16.88
CA THR A 248 8.95 7.14 17.02
C THR A 248 8.63 6.22 15.85
N THR A 249 7.36 6.10 15.50
CA THR A 249 6.92 5.29 14.36
C THR A 249 7.45 5.85 13.03
N TYR A 250 7.46 7.18 12.87
CA TYR A 250 8.05 7.81 11.69
C TYR A 250 9.53 7.45 11.53
N HIS A 251 10.34 7.57 12.57
CA HIS A 251 11.77 7.22 12.49
C HIS A 251 12.01 5.75 12.17
N ASN A 252 11.19 4.86 12.73
CA ASN A 252 11.27 3.43 12.42
C ASN A 252 10.95 3.17 10.94
N LEU A 253 9.84 3.71 10.42
CA LEU A 253 9.44 3.55 9.03
C LEU A 253 10.43 4.21 8.06
N ASP A 254 10.92 5.41 8.37
CA ASP A 254 11.87 6.14 7.55
C ASP A 254 13.22 5.41 7.43
N SER A 255 13.57 4.60 8.42
CA SER A 255 14.77 3.74 8.38
C SER A 255 14.58 2.44 7.60
N LEU A 256 13.36 1.90 7.56
CA LEU A 256 13.03 0.60 6.96
C LEU A 256 12.61 0.72 5.49
N CYS A 257 11.93 1.83 5.12
CA CYS A 257 11.34 2.02 3.81
C CYS A 257 12.19 2.90 2.90
N GLU A 258 12.02 2.72 1.60
CA GLU A 258 12.58 3.58 0.55
C GLU A 258 11.49 3.96 -0.44
N ASN A 259 11.44 5.27 -0.77
CA ASN A 259 10.42 5.86 -1.66
C ASN A 259 8.96 5.74 -1.18
N ALA A 260 8.73 5.43 0.10
CA ALA A 260 7.42 5.46 0.72
C ALA A 260 6.94 6.91 0.93
N TYR A 261 5.62 7.10 0.97
CA TYR A 261 5.00 8.40 1.21
C TYR A 261 4.44 8.47 2.63
N PHE A 262 4.85 9.48 3.39
CA PHE A 262 4.40 9.71 4.77
C PHE A 262 3.71 11.06 4.92
N LEU A 263 2.50 11.08 5.49
CA LEU A 263 1.85 12.28 5.99
C LEU A 263 1.94 12.29 7.51
N LEU A 264 2.67 13.25 8.10
CA LEU A 264 2.85 13.31 9.54
C LEU A 264 1.68 14.03 10.24
N ARG A 265 0.96 13.28 11.08
CA ARG A 265 -0.16 13.79 11.87
C ARG A 265 0.30 14.63 13.08
N PHE A 266 1.54 14.56 13.49
CA PHE A 266 2.15 15.27 14.62
C PHE A 266 3.05 16.43 14.17
N PRO A 267 3.37 17.41 15.04
CA PRO A 267 4.35 18.44 14.71
C PRO A 267 5.76 17.84 14.63
N TYR A 268 6.48 18.14 13.55
CA TYR A 268 7.81 17.60 13.33
C TYR A 268 8.82 18.70 12.99
N ASN A 269 9.85 18.84 13.82
CA ASN A 269 10.93 19.81 13.65
C ASN A 269 12.30 19.13 13.36
N GLY A 270 12.32 17.82 13.33
CA GLY A 270 13.51 17.04 13.06
C GLY A 270 14.00 17.14 11.61
N ARG A 271 15.09 16.45 11.33
CA ARG A 271 15.63 16.32 9.97
C ARG A 271 14.93 15.18 9.23
N VAL A 272 14.40 15.47 8.05
CA VAL A 272 13.89 14.46 7.11
C VAL A 272 15.09 13.82 6.39
N SER A 273 15.13 12.50 6.31
CA SER A 273 16.26 11.73 5.76
C SER A 273 16.47 11.95 4.25
N GLY A 274 15.36 12.21 3.53
CA GLY A 274 15.34 12.28 2.07
C GLY A 274 15.30 10.91 1.38
N ARG A 275 15.15 9.80 2.14
CA ARG A 275 14.93 8.46 1.57
C ARG A 275 13.50 8.32 1.05
N ASN A 276 12.56 8.83 1.81
CA ASN A 276 11.11 8.77 1.59
C ASN A 276 10.53 10.16 1.26
N GLN A 277 9.33 10.20 0.73
CA GLN A 277 8.55 11.42 0.53
C GLN A 277 7.81 11.74 1.83
N THR A 278 8.04 12.92 2.40
CA THR A 278 7.45 13.30 3.69
C THR A 278 6.64 14.58 3.57
N ILE A 279 5.34 14.49 3.87
CA ILE A 279 4.41 15.62 3.91
C ILE A 279 4.33 16.12 5.35
N LEU A 280 4.66 17.39 5.54
CA LEU A 280 4.70 18.08 6.84
C LEU A 280 3.63 19.17 6.90
N CYS A 281 2.81 19.12 7.95
CA CYS A 281 1.79 20.09 8.23
C CYS A 281 2.25 21.07 9.32
N GLU A 282 2.30 22.37 8.98
CA GLU A 282 2.82 23.42 9.85
C GLU A 282 1.74 24.49 10.14
N GLY A 283 1.84 25.14 11.30
CA GLY A 283 0.99 26.28 11.68
C GLY A 283 1.62 27.62 11.33
N LYS A 284 0.95 28.70 11.76
CA LYS A 284 1.43 30.08 11.62
C LYS A 284 2.84 30.24 12.19
N GLY A 285 3.68 30.94 11.46
CA GLY A 285 5.06 31.22 11.87
C GLY A 285 6.11 30.26 11.31
N ALA A 286 5.74 29.29 10.47
CA ALA A 286 6.70 28.45 9.75
C ALA A 286 7.58 29.32 8.83
N ALA A 287 8.79 29.66 9.29
CA ALA A 287 9.73 30.54 8.58
C ALA A 287 10.57 29.84 7.51
N LYS A 288 10.20 28.61 7.10
CA LYS A 288 10.99 27.78 6.19
C LYS A 288 10.78 28.19 4.74
N LYS A 289 11.82 28.03 3.92
CA LYS A 289 11.76 28.17 2.45
C LYS A 289 11.01 26.98 1.84
N ASN A 290 10.43 27.19 0.67
CA ASN A 290 9.75 26.14 -0.12
C ASN A 290 8.50 25.53 0.57
N VAL A 291 7.66 26.37 1.14
CA VAL A 291 6.41 26.00 1.86
C VAL A 291 5.21 26.41 1.01
N ILE A 292 4.24 25.51 0.86
CA ILE A 292 2.92 25.84 0.32
C ILE A 292 2.15 26.53 1.43
N ARG A 293 1.85 27.81 1.29
CA ARG A 293 1.08 28.59 2.27
C ARG A 293 -0.37 28.62 1.85
N LEU A 294 -1.24 28.08 2.71
CA LEU A 294 -2.67 28.16 2.48
C LEU A 294 -3.15 29.59 2.77
N LEU A 295 -3.91 30.11 1.83
CA LEU A 295 -4.55 31.41 2.00
C LEU A 295 -5.75 31.29 2.96
N PRO A 296 -6.00 32.29 3.81
CA PRO A 296 -7.23 32.36 4.60
C PRO A 296 -8.45 32.36 3.66
N GLN A 297 -9.45 31.59 4.01
CA GLN A 297 -10.71 31.56 3.26
C GLN A 297 -11.70 32.59 3.80
N TRP A 298 -12.44 33.24 2.91
CA TRP A 298 -13.47 34.20 3.30
C TRP A 298 -14.76 33.47 3.71
N LYS A 299 -15.57 34.10 4.54
CA LYS A 299 -16.87 33.56 5.01
C LYS A 299 -17.74 33.10 3.84
N THR A 300 -17.76 33.84 2.72
CA THR A 300 -18.53 33.50 1.52
C THR A 300 -18.08 32.18 0.90
N GLN A 301 -16.77 31.87 0.89
CA GLN A 301 -16.22 30.63 0.39
C GLN A 301 -16.64 29.44 1.27
N TYR A 302 -16.61 29.60 2.60
CA TYR A 302 -17.14 28.56 3.49
C TYR A 302 -18.63 28.30 3.31
N LEU A 303 -19.43 29.35 3.12
CA LEU A 303 -20.88 29.21 2.88
C LEU A 303 -21.17 28.48 1.57
N GLN A 304 -20.38 28.75 0.53
CA GLN A 304 -20.47 28.04 -0.75
C GLN A 304 -20.11 26.55 -0.58
N ALA A 305 -19.02 26.23 0.09
CA ALA A 305 -18.60 24.86 0.37
C ALA A 305 -19.59 24.05 1.22
N LEU A 306 -20.44 24.71 1.99
CA LEU A 306 -21.50 24.05 2.78
C LEU A 306 -22.76 23.74 1.95
N GLN A 307 -22.90 24.32 0.75
CA GLN A 307 -24.02 24.10 -0.15
C GLN A 307 -23.76 23.00 -1.18
N GLU A 308 -22.51 22.64 -1.39
CA GLU A 308 -22.04 21.50 -2.17
C GLU A 308 -22.06 20.19 -1.34
#